data_1d37461ba84e17edc74922310e529718
#
_entry.id   1d37461ba84e17edc74922310e529718
#
_cell.length_a   1.000
_cell.length_b   1.000
_cell.length_c   1.000
_cell.angle_alpha   90.00
_cell.angle_beta   90.00
_cell.angle_gamma   90.00
#
_symmetry.space_group_name_H-M   'P 1'
#
loop_
_entity.id
_entity.type
_entity.pdbx_description
1 polymer ?
#
loop_
_entity_poly.entity_id
_entity_poly.type
_entity_poly.pdbx_seq_one_letter_code
_entity_poly.pdbx_strand_id
1 'polypeptide(L)'
;MKTDNKMQLAITEALADRELTDSVNIFFNKAVLNHNIFLVSEWILTFTEYGEDNDMNDEDLRRLLDDIAALARMQKQLIEMRDVLEETVYKQTDYMLH
;
A
#
# COMPACT_ATOMS: atom_id res chain seq x y z
N MET A 1 41.98 -10.70 19.87
CA MET A 1 41.01 -9.65 19.81
C MET A 1 40.54 -9.31 18.44
N LYS A 2 41.06 -9.99 17.44
CA LYS A 2 40.47 -9.98 16.10
C LYS A 2 39.04 -10.46 16.05
N THR A 3 38.60 -11.28 17.06
CA THR A 3 37.26 -11.83 17.13
C THR A 3 36.22 -10.79 17.49
N ASP A 4 36.53 -9.85 18.38
CA ASP A 4 35.62 -8.80 18.81
C ASP A 4 35.36 -7.76 17.70
N ASN A 5 36.41 -7.43 16.92
CA ASN A 5 36.28 -6.53 15.78
C ASN A 5 35.43 -7.13 14.66
N LYS A 6 35.58 -8.43 14.41
CA LYS A 6 34.74 -9.15 13.44
C LYS A 6 33.29 -9.20 13.88
N MET A 7 33.04 -9.39 15.18
CA MET A 7 31.69 -9.39 15.73
C MET A 7 31.02 -8.04 15.59
N GLN A 8 31.72 -6.95 15.93
CA GLN A 8 31.20 -5.59 15.79
C GLN A 8 30.93 -5.25 14.34
N LEU A 9 31.80 -5.63 13.42
CA LEU A 9 31.62 -5.41 12.00
C LEU A 9 30.39 -6.18 11.49
N ALA A 10 30.24 -7.43 11.88
CA ALA A 10 29.09 -8.27 11.50
C ALA A 10 27.77 -7.67 12.03
N ILE A 11 27.75 -7.17 13.26
CA ILE A 11 26.59 -6.51 13.83
C ILE A 11 26.26 -5.24 13.08
N THR A 12 27.26 -4.42 12.76
CA THR A 12 27.09 -3.16 12.01
C THR A 12 26.55 -3.44 10.60
N GLU A 13 27.09 -4.44 9.91
CA GLU A 13 26.61 -4.86 8.60
C GLU A 13 25.17 -5.39 8.67
N ALA A 14 24.84 -6.18 9.68
CA ALA A 14 23.49 -6.70 9.88
C ALA A 14 22.48 -5.57 10.14
N LEU A 15 22.84 -4.56 10.92
CA LEU A 15 22.00 -3.38 11.18
C LEU A 15 21.81 -2.55 9.92
N ALA A 16 22.87 -2.32 9.15
CA ALA A 16 22.80 -1.59 7.89
C ALA A 16 21.91 -2.31 6.88
N ASP A 17 22.05 -3.64 6.76
CA ASP A 17 21.21 -4.46 5.91
C ASP A 17 19.74 -4.42 6.35
N ARG A 18 19.49 -4.40 7.64
CA ARG A 18 18.14 -4.31 8.19
C ARG A 18 17.49 -2.96 7.85
N GLU A 19 18.19 -1.86 8.02
CA GLU A 19 17.70 -0.53 7.66
C GLU A 19 17.40 -0.43 6.16
N LEU A 20 18.29 -0.96 5.32
CA LEU A 20 18.08 -1.00 3.88
C LEU A 20 16.88 -1.88 3.54
N THR A 21 16.75 -3.03 4.17
CA THR A 21 15.63 -3.94 3.98
C THR A 21 14.31 -3.28 4.36
N ASP A 22 14.27 -2.58 5.49
CA ASP A 22 13.08 -1.86 5.93
C ASP A 22 12.69 -0.76 4.95
N SER A 23 13.66 0.01 4.44
CA SER A 23 13.44 1.06 3.45
C SER A 23 12.91 0.49 2.14
N VAL A 24 13.46 -0.62 1.66
CA VAL A 24 13.01 -1.31 0.47
C VAL A 24 11.59 -1.84 0.66
N ASN A 25 11.30 -2.43 1.82
CA ASN A 25 9.96 -2.95 2.14
C ASN A 25 8.92 -1.84 2.17
N ILE A 26 9.24 -0.69 2.76
CA ILE A 26 8.34 0.48 2.78
C ILE A 26 8.06 0.95 1.35
N PHE A 27 9.11 1.11 0.54
CA PHE A 27 8.97 1.50 -0.87
C PHE A 27 8.11 0.50 -1.64
N PHE A 28 8.35 -0.79 -1.46
CA PHE A 28 7.61 -1.86 -2.11
C PHE A 28 6.16 -1.87 -1.70
N ASN A 29 5.88 -1.74 -0.41
CA ASN A 29 4.51 -1.69 0.11
C ASN A 29 3.74 -0.49 -0.42
N LYS A 30 4.39 0.67 -0.52
CA LYS A 30 3.79 1.86 -1.11
C LYS A 30 3.47 1.64 -2.59
N ALA A 31 4.38 1.03 -3.35
CA ALA A 31 4.17 0.73 -4.76
C ALA A 31 3.02 -0.26 -4.95
N VAL A 32 2.94 -1.31 -4.11
CA VAL A 32 1.86 -2.29 -4.13
C VAL A 32 0.52 -1.63 -3.78
N LEU A 33 0.49 -0.77 -2.76
CA LEU A 33 -0.72 -0.05 -2.38
C LEU A 33 -1.21 0.86 -3.50
N ASN A 34 -0.31 1.62 -4.15
CA ASN A 34 -0.67 2.47 -5.28
C ASN A 34 -1.23 1.66 -6.45
N HIS A 35 -0.61 0.52 -6.74
CA HIS A 35 -1.08 -0.38 -7.77
C HIS A 35 -2.48 -0.94 -7.45
N ASN A 36 -2.69 -1.36 -6.21
CA ASN A 36 -3.98 -1.89 -5.77
C ASN A 36 -5.07 -0.81 -5.77
N ILE A 37 -4.74 0.41 -5.37
CA ILE A 37 -5.67 1.55 -5.45
C ILE A 37 -6.10 1.77 -6.91
N PHE A 38 -5.14 1.74 -7.83
CA PHE A 38 -5.42 1.86 -9.27
C PHE A 38 -6.33 0.74 -9.76
N LEU A 39 -6.03 -0.53 -9.41
CA LEU A 39 -6.84 -1.68 -9.80
C LEU A 39 -8.28 -1.57 -9.29
N VAL A 40 -8.46 -1.16 -8.05
CA VAL A 40 -9.80 -0.97 -7.48
C VAL A 40 -10.56 0.12 -8.23
N SER A 41 -9.88 1.22 -8.59
CA SER A 41 -10.49 2.28 -9.42
C SER A 41 -10.95 1.74 -10.77
N GLU A 42 -10.13 0.91 -11.42
CA GLU A 42 -10.48 0.28 -12.69
C GLU A 42 -11.67 -0.67 -12.55
N TRP A 43 -11.74 -1.42 -11.47
CA TRP A 43 -12.88 -2.30 -11.19
C TRP A 43 -14.17 -1.52 -10.95
N ILE A 44 -14.11 -0.44 -10.19
CA ILE A 44 -15.27 0.44 -9.97
C ILE A 44 -15.78 0.97 -11.31
N LEU A 45 -14.89 1.44 -12.16
CA LEU A 45 -15.23 1.94 -13.49
C LEU A 45 -15.85 0.85 -14.35
N THR A 46 -15.25 -0.33 -14.37
CA THR A 46 -15.75 -1.47 -15.13
C THR A 46 -17.15 -1.87 -14.69
N PHE A 47 -17.41 -1.96 -13.39
CA PHE A 47 -18.74 -2.29 -12.87
C PHE A 47 -19.77 -1.20 -13.16
N THR A 48 -19.35 0.06 -13.11
CA THR A 48 -20.21 1.20 -13.43
C THR A 48 -20.62 1.15 -14.91
N GLU A 49 -19.67 0.93 -15.80
CA GLU A 49 -19.93 0.79 -17.24
C GLU A 49 -20.81 -0.41 -17.54
N TYR A 50 -20.58 -1.52 -16.85
CA TYR A 50 -21.44 -2.71 -16.99
C TYR A 50 -22.88 -2.41 -16.62
N GLY A 51 -23.12 -1.67 -15.55
CA GLY A 51 -24.45 -1.25 -15.15
C GLY A 51 -25.14 -0.32 -16.14
N GLU A 52 -24.35 0.56 -16.80
CA GLU A 52 -24.87 1.46 -17.83
C GLU A 52 -25.22 0.73 -19.13
N ASP A 53 -24.41 -0.26 -19.50
CA ASP A 53 -24.53 -0.96 -20.79
C ASP A 53 -25.52 -2.11 -20.77
N ASN A 54 -25.98 -2.54 -19.61
CA ASN A 54 -26.85 -3.70 -19.46
C ASN A 54 -28.18 -3.31 -18.78
N ASP A 55 -29.26 -3.81 -19.34
CA ASP A 55 -30.58 -3.72 -18.71
C ASP A 55 -30.61 -4.63 -17.49
N MET A 56 -30.59 -4.03 -16.31
CA MET A 56 -30.62 -4.76 -15.06
C MET A 56 -31.96 -4.55 -14.35
N ASN A 57 -32.48 -5.61 -13.75
CA ASN A 57 -33.61 -5.46 -12.86
C ASN A 57 -33.17 -4.79 -11.54
N ASP A 58 -34.16 -4.39 -10.73
CA ASP A 58 -33.88 -3.66 -9.49
C ASP A 58 -33.00 -4.46 -8.51
N GLU A 59 -33.16 -5.76 -8.46
CA GLU A 59 -32.37 -6.63 -7.58
C GLU A 59 -30.91 -6.71 -8.03
N ASP A 60 -30.67 -6.92 -9.32
CA ASP A 60 -29.33 -6.99 -9.89
C ASP A 60 -28.63 -5.64 -9.78
N LEU A 61 -29.35 -4.56 -10.03
CA LEU A 61 -28.81 -3.21 -9.88
C LEU A 61 -28.39 -2.93 -8.43
N ARG A 62 -29.22 -3.35 -7.47
CA ARG A 62 -28.90 -3.20 -6.05
C ARG A 62 -27.63 -3.96 -5.66
N ARG A 63 -27.48 -5.20 -6.14
CA ARG A 63 -26.26 -5.99 -5.92
C ARG A 63 -25.04 -5.31 -6.51
N LEU A 64 -25.15 -4.78 -7.73
CA LEU A 64 -24.07 -4.08 -8.39
C LEU A 64 -23.65 -2.84 -7.59
N LEU A 65 -24.61 -2.06 -7.11
CA LEU A 65 -24.33 -0.87 -6.28
C LEU A 65 -23.69 -1.25 -4.95
N ASP A 66 -24.11 -2.35 -4.34
CA ASP A 66 -23.49 -2.85 -3.11
C ASP A 66 -22.05 -3.27 -3.35
N ASP A 67 -21.75 -3.91 -4.47
CA ASP A 67 -20.40 -4.33 -4.84
C ASP A 67 -19.51 -3.10 -5.11
N ILE A 68 -20.04 -2.10 -5.82
CA ILE A 68 -19.32 -0.85 -6.07
C ILE A 68 -19.02 -0.14 -4.74
N ALA A 69 -19.99 -0.08 -3.83
CA ALA A 69 -19.80 0.52 -2.51
C ALA A 69 -18.75 -0.23 -1.69
N ALA A 70 -18.72 -1.56 -1.76
CA ALA A 70 -17.71 -2.38 -1.09
C ALA A 70 -16.30 -2.08 -1.65
N LEU A 71 -16.17 -1.99 -2.97
CA LEU A 71 -14.90 -1.63 -3.62
C LEU A 71 -14.46 -0.22 -3.22
N ALA A 72 -15.37 0.74 -3.16
CA ALA A 72 -15.08 2.11 -2.74
C ALA A 72 -14.57 2.17 -1.29
N ARG A 73 -15.17 1.37 -0.39
CA ARG A 73 -14.68 1.27 0.99
C ARG A 73 -13.29 0.64 1.06
N MET A 74 -13.04 -0.40 0.27
CA MET A 74 -11.71 -1.02 0.17
C MET A 74 -10.67 -0.02 -0.33
N GLN A 75 -11.01 0.75 -1.36
CA GLN A 75 -10.12 1.79 -1.88
C GLN A 75 -9.79 2.84 -0.83
N LYS A 76 -10.78 3.29 -0.07
CA LYS A 76 -10.57 4.22 1.03
C LYS A 76 -9.59 3.69 2.06
N GLN A 77 -9.71 2.42 2.44
CA GLN A 77 -8.80 1.78 3.38
C GLN A 77 -7.37 1.70 2.83
N LEU A 78 -7.21 1.36 1.55
CA LEU A 78 -5.90 1.31 0.90
C LEU A 78 -5.24 2.71 0.86
N ILE A 79 -6.02 3.74 0.58
CA ILE A 79 -5.54 5.13 0.58
C ILE A 79 -5.10 5.54 1.99
N GLU A 80 -5.87 5.21 3.01
CA GLU A 80 -5.52 5.49 4.40
C GLU A 80 -4.21 4.78 4.81
N MET A 81 -4.04 3.53 4.40
CA MET A 81 -2.80 2.78 4.63
C MET A 81 -1.61 3.43 3.92
N ARG A 82 -1.78 3.87 2.68
CA ARG A 82 -0.75 4.58 1.94
C ARG A 82 -0.36 5.88 2.63
N ASP A 83 -1.34 6.64 3.07
CA ASP A 83 -1.10 7.93 3.75
C ASP A 83 -0.33 7.73 5.06
N VAL A 84 -0.63 6.66 5.81
CA VAL A 84 0.12 6.30 7.01
C VAL A 84 1.58 5.95 6.67
N LEU A 85 1.82 5.19 5.60
CA LEU A 85 3.17 4.87 5.16
C LEU A 85 3.94 6.12 4.73
N GLU A 86 3.32 7.01 3.99
CA GLU A 86 3.95 8.28 3.57
C GLU A 86 4.31 9.14 4.78
N GLU A 87 3.42 9.24 5.75
CA GLU A 87 3.69 9.96 6.99
C GLU A 87 4.86 9.34 7.77
N THR A 88 4.92 8.01 7.83
CA THR A 88 6.02 7.30 8.50
C THR A 88 7.36 7.59 7.83
N VAL A 89 7.42 7.52 6.50
CA VAL A 89 8.63 7.84 5.73
C VAL A 89 9.03 9.29 5.95
N TYR A 90 8.09 10.20 5.94
CA TYR A 90 8.35 11.62 6.16
C TYR A 90 8.94 11.87 7.55
N LYS A 91 8.40 11.24 8.57
CA LYS A 91 8.92 11.34 9.94
C LYS A 91 10.33 10.79 10.08
N GLN A 92 10.63 9.67 9.42
CA GLN A 92 11.97 9.10 9.41
C GLN A 92 12.98 10.03 8.73
N THR A 93 12.60 10.62 7.59
CA THR A 93 13.44 11.57 6.87
C THR A 93 13.70 12.81 7.70
N ASP A 94 12.68 13.35 8.35
CA ASP A 94 12.79 14.52 9.22
C ASP A 94 13.71 14.24 10.40
N TYR A 95 13.63 13.05 10.98
CA TYR A 95 14.50 12.61 12.08
C TYR A 95 15.96 12.49 11.63
N MET A 96 16.20 12.04 10.40
CA MET A 96 17.55 11.91 9.85
C MET A 96 18.21 13.27 9.55
N LEU A 97 17.42 14.30 9.26
CA LEU A 97 17.91 15.65 8.94
C LEU A 97 18.24 16.46 10.20
N HIS A 98 17.83 16.02 11.34
CA HIS A 98 18.13 16.63 12.64
C HIS A 98 19.11 15.79 13.45
#